data_9f7b863a7e66c355c1e3f1d3f46504b9
#
_entry.id   9f7b863a7e66c355c1e3f1d3f46504b9
#
_cell.length_a   1.000
_cell.length_b   1.000
_cell.length_c   1.000
_cell.angle_alpha   90.00
_cell.angle_beta   90.00
_cell.angle_gamma   90.00
#
_symmetry.space_group_name_H-M   'P 1'
#
loop_
_entity.id
_entity.type
_entity.pdbx_description
1 polymer ?
#
loop_
_entity_poly.entity_id
_entity_poly.type
_entity_poly.pdbx_seq_one_letter_code
_entity_poly.pdbx_strand_id
1 'polypeptide(L)'
;MDVKQSFKKMMSVAGAAAGLSLFAVTGAIAAPNPNFHIYIAYGQSNMAGNGDIVPAEDQVNPPKNFIMLASHNANASQRSGKTNQSFKTGEWVAAIPPMFHPFENLSPADYFGRAMVDSLPGVTVGIIPVAIGAVSIRAFDKDQYEAYFRGDGKDIMSWGWPKDYDNNPPGRILELAKKAKEVGVIKGFIFHQGESDGTDANWRKTVYKTYKDVIDALGLDENEVPFVAGELLQEGNNCCGSKNGGIRELKNNFKKFGLASSKGLQGNGKDPYHFGRAGVIELGKRYCSEMLKLIDKTIDPNAPPVDLVDPSKSVVPDEPPEEYGPYTEAIAIPGKVQAENYNKGGAEKAYHDESKGNEGGKLRKDDVDIYQPNMGITVGHNQKGEWLKYTVKVEADGDYEISALVAGENGTGGFKLYMDDKQIGDEIVNDGKGFESFSEVSGGKATLKKGEHELKLEITNDWIDIDYVEFKVAKDSVPDGIVKVRLDMTEAESNYSVYDMHGKKLGTFSAKGMADAMDLVKADAKLRKQSQGVFFIRKDGALHTKKVVVYE
;
A
#
# COMPACT_ATOMS: atom_id res chain seq x y z
N MET A 1 -54.96 -76.11 -4.96
CA MET A 1 -55.75 -76.52 -3.78
C MET A 1 -55.48 -75.44 -2.74
N ASP A 2 -56.32 -74.44 -2.60
CA ASP A 2 -57.52 -74.36 -1.78
C ASP A 2 -57.13 -74.50 -0.27
N VAL A 3 -57.47 -73.63 0.63
CA VAL A 3 -58.69 -72.94 0.99
C VAL A 3 -58.38 -71.95 2.07
N LYS A 4 -58.70 -70.71 1.98
CA LYS A 4 -59.70 -69.88 2.62
C LYS A 4 -59.97 -70.06 4.10
N GLN A 5 -60.14 -68.91 4.72
CA GLN A 5 -61.00 -68.48 5.78
C GLN A 5 -60.48 -68.54 7.23
N SER A 6 -60.36 -67.40 7.83
CA SER A 6 -61.26 -66.60 8.60
C SER A 6 -61.34 -66.98 10.08
N PHE A 7 -61.09 -66.12 11.00
CA PHE A 7 -62.07 -65.65 12.01
C PHE A 7 -61.57 -64.45 12.84
N LYS A 8 -62.39 -63.51 12.98
CA LYS A 8 -62.38 -62.34 13.90
C LYS A 8 -62.35 -62.80 15.39
N LYS A 9 -61.61 -62.07 16.19
CA LYS A 9 -62.19 -61.53 17.46
C LYS A 9 -61.43 -60.35 18.00
N MET A 10 -62.24 -59.38 18.40
CA MET A 10 -61.88 -58.14 19.05
C MET A 10 -61.18 -58.35 20.38
N MET A 11 -60.20 -57.48 20.67
CA MET A 11 -60.09 -56.85 21.99
C MET A 11 -59.44 -55.47 21.85
N SER A 12 -60.12 -54.46 22.36
CA SER A 12 -59.70 -53.08 22.45
C SER A 12 -58.65 -52.91 23.52
N VAL A 13 -57.52 -52.26 23.15
CA VAL A 13 -56.67 -51.57 24.12
C VAL A 13 -56.29 -50.20 23.46
N ALA A 14 -56.68 -49.13 24.17
CA ALA A 14 -56.32 -47.78 23.82
C ALA A 14 -54.77 -47.60 23.92
N GLY A 15 -54.11 -47.32 22.82
CA GLY A 15 -52.73 -46.94 22.76
C GLY A 15 -52.60 -45.60 22.04
N ALA A 16 -52.15 -44.59 22.76
CA ALA A 16 -51.94 -43.26 22.23
C ALA A 16 -50.97 -43.29 21.02
N ALA A 17 -51.49 -42.96 19.84
CA ALA A 17 -50.69 -42.71 18.67
C ALA A 17 -49.98 -41.35 18.85
N ALA A 18 -48.73 -41.36 19.28
CA ALA A 18 -47.85 -40.21 19.12
C ALA A 18 -47.54 -40.06 17.63
N GLY A 19 -48.24 -39.16 16.96
CA GLY A 19 -47.93 -38.76 15.61
C GLY A 19 -46.55 -38.08 15.58
N LEU A 20 -45.53 -38.78 15.08
CA LEU A 20 -44.29 -38.16 14.63
C LEU A 20 -44.63 -37.35 13.37
N SER A 21 -44.97 -36.05 13.58
CA SER A 21 -44.93 -35.09 12.48
C SER A 21 -43.48 -34.88 12.11
N LEU A 22 -43.02 -35.53 11.04
CA LEU A 22 -41.80 -35.14 10.33
C LEU A 22 -42.04 -33.72 9.79
N PHE A 23 -41.68 -32.70 10.54
CA PHE A 23 -41.45 -31.39 9.98
C PHE A 23 -40.22 -31.51 9.08
N ALA A 24 -40.45 -31.71 7.79
CA ALA A 24 -39.44 -31.37 6.79
C ALA A 24 -39.20 -29.87 6.95
N VAL A 25 -38.12 -29.50 7.66
CA VAL A 25 -37.59 -28.14 7.62
C VAL A 25 -37.03 -28.00 6.22
N THR A 26 -37.89 -27.68 5.28
CA THR A 26 -37.45 -27.06 4.04
C THR A 26 -36.94 -25.68 4.44
N GLY A 27 -35.64 -25.57 4.71
CA GLY A 27 -35.01 -24.28 4.87
C GLY A 27 -35.35 -23.49 3.61
N ALA A 28 -36.28 -22.54 3.70
CA ALA A 28 -36.49 -21.59 2.64
C ALA A 28 -35.16 -20.88 2.43
N ILE A 29 -34.53 -21.10 1.28
CA ILE A 29 -33.39 -20.29 0.87
C ILE A 29 -33.91 -18.87 0.84
N ALA A 30 -33.39 -18.00 1.71
CA ALA A 30 -33.79 -16.60 1.73
C ALA A 30 -33.58 -16.00 0.34
N ALA A 31 -34.54 -15.23 -0.14
CA ALA A 31 -34.39 -14.54 -1.41
C ALA A 31 -33.15 -13.64 -1.38
N PRO A 32 -32.43 -13.50 -2.50
CA PRO A 32 -31.29 -12.60 -2.58
C PRO A 32 -31.64 -11.18 -2.11
N ASN A 33 -30.78 -10.56 -1.32
CA ASN A 33 -31.02 -9.23 -0.79
C ASN A 33 -31.02 -8.19 -1.93
N PRO A 34 -32.12 -7.46 -2.19
CA PRO A 34 -32.20 -6.48 -3.28
C PRO A 34 -31.29 -5.27 -3.07
N ASN A 35 -30.90 -4.96 -1.80
CA ASN A 35 -29.97 -3.89 -1.48
C ASN A 35 -28.50 -4.34 -1.45
N PHE A 36 -28.22 -5.58 -1.83
CA PHE A 36 -26.87 -6.04 -2.04
C PHE A 36 -26.57 -6.08 -3.54
N HIS A 37 -25.97 -4.99 -4.03
CA HIS A 37 -25.61 -4.80 -5.42
C HIS A 37 -24.24 -5.38 -5.72
N ILE A 38 -24.15 -6.35 -6.61
CA ILE A 38 -22.93 -7.07 -6.93
C ILE A 38 -22.46 -6.72 -8.33
N TYR A 39 -21.19 -6.39 -8.48
CA TYR A 39 -20.56 -6.02 -9.74
C TYR A 39 -19.40 -6.97 -10.06
N ILE A 40 -19.28 -7.35 -11.34
CA ILE A 40 -18.18 -8.17 -11.83
C ILE A 40 -17.15 -7.24 -12.47
N ALA A 41 -15.93 -7.25 -11.93
CA ALA A 41 -14.81 -6.48 -12.44
C ALA A 41 -13.80 -7.41 -13.10
N TYR A 42 -13.57 -7.25 -14.41
CA TYR A 42 -12.62 -8.11 -15.12
C TYR A 42 -11.88 -7.38 -16.24
N GLY A 43 -10.74 -7.94 -16.63
CA GLY A 43 -9.88 -7.37 -17.66
C GLY A 43 -8.42 -7.68 -17.46
N GLN A 44 -7.55 -6.72 -17.81
CA GLN A 44 -6.10 -6.90 -17.68
C GLN A 44 -5.48 -5.94 -16.66
N SER A 45 -4.19 -5.65 -16.78
CA SER A 45 -3.38 -4.97 -15.77
C SER A 45 -3.98 -3.67 -15.22
N ASN A 46 -4.56 -2.81 -16.05
CA ASN A 46 -5.23 -1.59 -15.59
C ASN A 46 -6.51 -1.87 -14.78
N MET A 47 -7.15 -3.04 -14.92
CA MET A 47 -8.22 -3.49 -14.02
C MET A 47 -7.64 -4.17 -12.79
N ALA A 48 -6.59 -4.99 -12.94
CA ALA A 48 -5.96 -5.70 -11.82
C ALA A 48 -5.39 -4.74 -10.76
N GLY A 49 -4.74 -3.65 -11.20
CA GLY A 49 -4.29 -2.58 -10.34
C GLY A 49 -2.82 -2.19 -10.53
N ASN A 50 -2.60 -0.98 -11.04
CA ASN A 50 -1.27 -0.41 -11.25
C ASN A 50 -1.07 0.95 -10.59
N GLY A 51 -2.08 1.51 -9.92
CA GLY A 51 -1.93 2.72 -9.11
C GLY A 51 -1.22 2.41 -7.79
N ASP A 52 -0.35 3.30 -7.34
CA ASP A 52 0.32 3.11 -6.05
C ASP A 52 -0.72 3.10 -4.91
N ILE A 53 -0.59 2.16 -3.96
CA ILE A 53 -1.43 2.08 -2.77
C ILE A 53 -0.86 3.04 -1.72
N VAL A 54 -1.69 3.95 -1.23
CA VAL A 54 -1.43 4.74 -0.02
C VAL A 54 -2.21 4.10 1.12
N PRO A 55 -1.54 3.36 2.04
CA PRO A 55 -2.24 2.54 3.03
C PRO A 55 -3.24 3.32 3.90
N ALA A 56 -2.90 4.53 4.31
CA ALA A 56 -3.77 5.38 5.12
C ALA A 56 -5.09 5.74 4.43
N GLU A 57 -5.07 5.92 3.11
CA GLU A 57 -6.25 6.27 2.32
C GLU A 57 -7.02 5.04 1.82
N ASP A 58 -6.29 4.01 1.41
CA ASP A 58 -6.86 2.90 0.65
C ASP A 58 -7.16 1.68 1.52
N GLN A 59 -6.39 1.43 2.59
CA GLN A 59 -6.44 0.20 3.36
C GLN A 59 -6.97 0.38 4.79
N VAL A 60 -6.76 1.55 5.38
CA VAL A 60 -7.27 1.88 6.72
C VAL A 60 -8.74 2.33 6.61
N ASN A 61 -9.60 1.81 7.49
CA ASN A 61 -11.03 2.16 7.55
C ASN A 61 -11.78 2.05 6.21
N PRO A 62 -11.72 0.89 5.51
CA PRO A 62 -12.51 0.72 4.28
C PRO A 62 -14.00 0.90 4.57
N PRO A 63 -14.82 1.37 3.58
CA PRO A 63 -16.26 1.46 3.77
C PRO A 63 -16.85 0.09 4.17
N LYS A 64 -17.58 0.03 5.30
CA LYS A 64 -18.12 -1.24 5.83
C LYS A 64 -19.08 -1.96 4.89
N ASN A 65 -19.76 -1.20 4.04
CA ASN A 65 -20.69 -1.69 3.03
C ASN A 65 -20.05 -1.79 1.63
N PHE A 66 -18.72 -1.79 1.54
CA PHE A 66 -17.97 -2.19 0.34
C PHE A 66 -17.20 -3.47 0.63
N ILE A 67 -17.65 -4.57 0.01
CA ILE A 67 -17.10 -5.91 0.23
C ILE A 67 -16.73 -6.57 -1.10
N MET A 68 -15.79 -7.51 -1.06
CA MET A 68 -15.44 -8.32 -2.23
C MET A 68 -15.68 -9.80 -1.97
N LEU A 69 -16.06 -10.53 -3.02
CA LEU A 69 -16.02 -11.98 -3.03
C LEU A 69 -14.66 -12.41 -3.53
N ALA A 70 -13.82 -12.91 -2.63
CA ALA A 70 -12.42 -13.23 -2.90
C ALA A 70 -12.30 -14.21 -4.08
N SER A 71 -11.55 -13.82 -5.10
CA SER A 71 -11.37 -14.62 -6.31
C SER A 71 -10.15 -15.55 -6.27
N HIS A 72 -9.34 -15.41 -5.25
CA HIS A 72 -8.11 -16.16 -5.01
C HIS A 72 -7.85 -16.31 -3.51
N ASN A 73 -6.86 -17.13 -3.14
CA ASN A 73 -6.36 -17.19 -1.77
C ASN A 73 -5.30 -16.12 -1.57
N ALA A 74 -5.32 -15.46 -0.43
CA ALA A 74 -4.27 -14.50 -0.07
C ALA A 74 -3.89 -14.58 1.41
N ASN A 75 -2.59 -14.44 1.67
CA ASN A 75 -2.06 -14.21 3.01
C ASN A 75 -1.68 -12.73 3.15
N ALA A 76 -1.93 -12.14 4.30
CA ALA A 76 -1.63 -10.74 4.59
C ALA A 76 -0.18 -10.35 4.27
N SER A 77 0.78 -11.24 4.61
CA SER A 77 2.22 -11.01 4.37
C SER A 77 2.62 -10.97 2.88
N GLN A 78 1.75 -11.42 1.98
CA GLN A 78 2.01 -11.46 0.54
C GLN A 78 1.34 -10.30 -0.21
N ARG A 79 0.50 -9.52 0.48
CA ARG A 79 -0.28 -8.44 -0.14
C ARG A 79 0.50 -7.14 -0.12
N SER A 80 0.42 -6.40 -1.22
CA SER A 80 1.01 -5.06 -1.33
C SER A 80 0.40 -4.09 -0.32
N GLY A 81 1.20 -3.12 0.11
CA GLY A 81 0.80 -2.17 1.15
C GLY A 81 0.87 -2.76 2.56
N LYS A 82 0.06 -2.20 3.47
CA LYS A 82 -0.01 -2.61 4.89
C LYS A 82 -1.40 -3.18 5.21
N THR A 83 -1.71 -4.40 4.76
CA THR A 83 -2.98 -5.04 5.13
C THR A 83 -2.72 -6.34 5.89
N ASN A 84 -3.45 -6.55 6.99
CA ASN A 84 -3.42 -7.81 7.74
C ASN A 84 -4.50 -8.79 7.26
N GLN A 85 -5.21 -8.46 6.20
CA GLN A 85 -6.31 -9.28 5.70
C GLN A 85 -5.79 -10.51 4.96
N SER A 86 -6.13 -11.67 5.48
CA SER A 86 -5.99 -12.97 4.79
C SER A 86 -7.37 -13.52 4.46
N PHE A 87 -7.50 -14.20 3.33
CA PHE A 87 -8.77 -14.78 2.89
C PHE A 87 -8.56 -15.98 1.96
N LYS A 88 -9.63 -16.75 1.81
CA LYS A 88 -9.71 -17.85 0.85
C LYS A 88 -10.68 -17.51 -0.27
N THR A 89 -10.49 -18.13 -1.43
CA THR A 89 -11.40 -18.06 -2.56
C THR A 89 -12.84 -18.31 -2.14
N GLY A 90 -13.75 -17.44 -2.57
CA GLY A 90 -15.16 -17.53 -2.29
C GLY A 90 -15.58 -17.02 -0.88
N GLU A 91 -14.69 -16.45 -0.10
CA GLU A 91 -15.07 -15.73 1.12
C GLU A 91 -15.49 -14.29 0.79
N TRP A 92 -16.54 -13.80 1.47
CA TRP A 92 -16.85 -12.37 1.48
C TRP A 92 -15.98 -11.68 2.51
N VAL A 93 -15.26 -10.65 2.09
CA VAL A 93 -14.35 -9.87 2.93
C VAL A 93 -14.47 -8.38 2.62
N ALA A 94 -14.01 -7.50 3.51
CA ALA A 94 -13.92 -6.09 3.19
C ALA A 94 -13.10 -5.88 1.92
N ALA A 95 -13.56 -5.02 1.02
CA ALA A 95 -12.84 -4.70 -0.21
C ALA A 95 -11.68 -3.76 0.13
N ILE A 96 -10.51 -4.35 0.33
CA ILE A 96 -9.25 -3.65 0.64
C ILE A 96 -8.27 -3.97 -0.49
N PRO A 97 -7.64 -2.98 -1.16
CA PRO A 97 -6.64 -3.25 -2.19
C PRO A 97 -5.38 -3.91 -1.59
N PRO A 98 -4.65 -4.74 -2.37
CA PRO A 98 -4.96 -5.18 -3.71
C PRO A 98 -6.09 -6.22 -3.73
N MET A 99 -7.00 -6.14 -4.71
CA MET A 99 -8.19 -7.00 -4.74
C MET A 99 -8.07 -8.19 -5.72
N PHE A 100 -7.25 -8.10 -6.75
CA PHE A 100 -7.18 -9.07 -7.85
C PHE A 100 -6.09 -10.11 -7.70
N HIS A 101 -4.91 -9.71 -7.32
CA HIS A 101 -3.77 -10.55 -6.96
C HIS A 101 -3.05 -9.96 -5.75
N PRO A 102 -2.37 -10.77 -4.92
CA PRO A 102 -1.72 -10.26 -3.70
C PRO A 102 -0.61 -9.23 -3.98
N PHE A 103 0.05 -9.34 -5.12
CA PHE A 103 1.20 -8.52 -5.53
C PHE A 103 0.82 -7.29 -6.38
N GLU A 104 -0.46 -7.15 -6.75
CA GLU A 104 -0.96 -5.98 -7.50
C GLU A 104 -1.09 -4.76 -6.59
N ASN A 105 -1.56 -3.67 -7.16
CA ASN A 105 -1.67 -2.37 -6.50
C ASN A 105 -3.13 -1.87 -6.50
N LEU A 106 -3.33 -0.55 -6.52
CA LEU A 106 -4.64 0.08 -6.52
C LEU A 106 -5.32 -0.11 -7.89
N SER A 107 -6.54 -0.60 -7.87
CA SER A 107 -7.41 -0.83 -9.02
C SER A 107 -8.48 0.26 -9.15
N PRO A 108 -8.94 0.62 -10.36
CA PRO A 108 -10.11 1.48 -10.51
C PRO A 108 -11.39 0.86 -9.90
N ALA A 109 -11.45 -0.46 -9.74
CA ALA A 109 -12.57 -1.13 -9.07
C ALA A 109 -12.69 -0.76 -7.58
N ASP A 110 -11.60 -0.37 -6.90
CA ASP A 110 -11.65 0.12 -5.53
C ASP A 110 -12.45 1.42 -5.44
N TYR A 111 -12.03 2.44 -6.19
CA TYR A 111 -12.72 3.74 -6.18
C TYR A 111 -14.07 3.72 -6.92
N PHE A 112 -14.32 2.74 -7.78
CA PHE A 112 -15.67 2.45 -8.25
C PHE A 112 -16.57 2.03 -7.09
N GLY A 113 -16.16 1.05 -6.30
CA GLY A 113 -16.95 0.55 -5.17
C GLY A 113 -17.18 1.60 -4.09
N ARG A 114 -16.14 2.35 -3.69
CA ARG A 114 -16.27 3.47 -2.75
C ARG A 114 -17.27 4.51 -3.24
N ALA A 115 -17.14 4.97 -4.48
CA ALA A 115 -18.05 5.95 -5.06
C ALA A 115 -19.49 5.42 -5.21
N MET A 116 -19.68 4.12 -5.48
CA MET A 116 -21.01 3.49 -5.49
C MET A 116 -21.65 3.50 -4.10
N VAL A 117 -20.89 3.17 -3.05
CA VAL A 117 -21.36 3.23 -1.65
C VAL A 117 -21.80 4.63 -1.27
N ASP A 118 -20.98 5.64 -1.60
CA ASP A 118 -21.27 7.05 -1.31
C ASP A 118 -22.53 7.53 -2.06
N SER A 119 -22.76 6.98 -3.26
CA SER A 119 -23.89 7.39 -4.13
C SER A 119 -25.20 6.64 -3.84
N LEU A 120 -25.16 5.52 -3.13
CA LEU A 120 -26.30 4.64 -2.86
C LEU A 120 -26.44 4.35 -1.37
N PRO A 121 -26.84 5.33 -0.54
CA PRO A 121 -27.06 5.11 0.89
C PRO A 121 -28.04 3.97 1.14
N GLY A 122 -27.67 3.03 2.01
CA GLY A 122 -28.48 1.84 2.33
C GLY A 122 -28.23 0.62 1.42
N VAL A 123 -27.33 0.74 0.43
CA VAL A 123 -26.89 -0.38 -0.39
C VAL A 123 -25.55 -0.90 0.10
N THR A 124 -25.39 -2.21 0.13
CA THR A 124 -24.08 -2.87 0.21
C THR A 124 -23.58 -3.15 -1.21
N VAL A 125 -22.36 -2.78 -1.48
CA VAL A 125 -21.69 -2.98 -2.78
C VAL A 125 -20.75 -4.16 -2.67
N GLY A 126 -20.98 -5.18 -3.50
CA GLY A 126 -20.10 -6.34 -3.68
C GLY A 126 -19.32 -6.26 -4.98
N ILE A 127 -18.06 -6.67 -4.96
CA ILE A 127 -17.25 -6.78 -6.16
C ILE A 127 -16.71 -8.21 -6.34
N ILE A 128 -16.71 -8.73 -7.56
CA ILE A 128 -16.06 -9.98 -7.96
C ILE A 128 -14.87 -9.60 -8.83
N PRO A 129 -13.63 -9.60 -8.30
CA PRO A 129 -12.44 -9.13 -8.99
C PRO A 129 -11.73 -10.29 -9.70
N VAL A 130 -11.71 -10.32 -11.03
CA VAL A 130 -10.97 -11.32 -11.82
C VAL A 130 -10.26 -10.64 -13.00
N ALA A 131 -8.99 -10.32 -12.86
CA ALA A 131 -8.20 -9.70 -13.93
C ALA A 131 -6.77 -10.23 -13.94
N ILE A 132 -6.14 -10.30 -15.10
CA ILE A 132 -4.78 -10.80 -15.28
C ILE A 132 -4.00 -9.84 -16.17
N GLY A 133 -2.81 -9.43 -15.73
CA GLY A 133 -1.94 -8.56 -16.52
C GLY A 133 -1.57 -9.15 -17.87
N ALA A 134 -1.45 -8.31 -18.89
CA ALA A 134 -0.96 -8.61 -20.23
C ALA A 134 -1.80 -9.64 -21.06
N VAL A 135 -2.97 -10.07 -20.59
CA VAL A 135 -3.77 -11.07 -21.33
C VAL A 135 -4.60 -10.47 -22.48
N SER A 136 -4.75 -11.26 -23.55
CA SER A 136 -5.80 -11.07 -24.56
C SER A 136 -7.18 -11.36 -23.96
N ILE A 137 -8.23 -10.78 -24.54
CA ILE A 137 -9.62 -11.08 -24.20
C ILE A 137 -9.95 -12.58 -24.29
N ARG A 138 -9.23 -13.33 -25.11
CA ARG A 138 -9.37 -14.79 -25.23
C ARG A 138 -9.14 -15.54 -23.92
N ALA A 139 -8.40 -14.97 -22.98
CA ALA A 139 -8.21 -15.53 -21.65
C ALA A 139 -9.52 -15.63 -20.84
N PHE A 140 -10.51 -14.80 -21.17
CA PHE A 140 -11.83 -14.78 -20.52
C PHE A 140 -12.93 -15.47 -21.33
N ASP A 141 -12.64 -15.95 -22.53
CA ASP A 141 -13.59 -16.72 -23.34
C ASP A 141 -13.53 -18.20 -22.97
N LYS A 142 -14.64 -18.75 -22.46
CA LYS A 142 -14.74 -20.16 -22.01
C LYS A 142 -14.35 -21.18 -23.08
N ASP A 143 -14.47 -20.81 -24.38
CA ASP A 143 -14.17 -21.70 -25.50
C ASP A 143 -12.74 -21.51 -26.05
N GLN A 144 -12.01 -20.45 -25.62
CA GLN A 144 -10.69 -20.10 -26.13
C GLN A 144 -9.57 -20.07 -25.08
N TYR A 145 -9.89 -19.90 -23.80
CA TYR A 145 -8.86 -19.64 -22.76
C TYR A 145 -7.79 -20.73 -22.66
N GLU A 146 -8.17 -21.99 -22.78
CA GLU A 146 -7.20 -23.08 -22.70
C GLU A 146 -6.22 -23.08 -23.89
N ALA A 147 -6.76 -22.88 -25.13
CA ALA A 147 -5.93 -22.79 -26.32
C ALA A 147 -5.03 -21.57 -26.28
N TYR A 148 -5.55 -20.43 -25.77
CA TYR A 148 -4.80 -19.20 -25.57
C TYR A 148 -3.61 -19.43 -24.62
N PHE A 149 -3.84 -19.96 -23.43
CA PHE A 149 -2.79 -20.20 -22.46
C PHE A 149 -1.78 -21.30 -22.86
N ARG A 150 -2.16 -22.25 -23.71
CA ARG A 150 -1.22 -23.21 -24.31
C ARG A 150 -0.42 -22.63 -25.47
N GLY A 151 -0.89 -21.58 -26.11
CA GLY A 151 -0.30 -20.93 -27.28
C GLY A 151 0.25 -19.52 -26.95
N ASP A 152 -0.44 -18.50 -27.42
CA ASP A 152 0.00 -17.10 -27.36
C ASP A 152 0.16 -16.56 -25.94
N GLY A 153 -0.61 -17.10 -24.98
CA GLY A 153 -0.54 -16.74 -23.55
C GLY A 153 0.39 -17.59 -22.70
N LYS A 154 1.21 -18.47 -23.30
CA LYS A 154 2.09 -19.40 -22.56
C LYS A 154 3.07 -18.71 -21.60
N ASP A 155 3.56 -17.53 -21.97
CA ASP A 155 4.50 -16.78 -21.13
C ASP A 155 3.80 -16.27 -19.87
N ILE A 156 2.54 -15.83 -19.98
CA ILE A 156 1.72 -15.42 -18.84
C ILE A 156 1.45 -16.61 -17.91
N MET A 157 1.23 -17.80 -18.47
CA MET A 157 1.14 -19.03 -17.69
C MET A 157 2.42 -19.32 -16.92
N SER A 158 3.59 -19.06 -17.52
CA SER A 158 4.89 -19.26 -16.86
C SER A 158 5.12 -18.28 -15.70
N TRP A 159 4.53 -17.09 -15.73
CA TRP A 159 4.56 -16.12 -14.62
C TRP A 159 3.71 -16.56 -13.42
N GLY A 160 2.80 -17.52 -13.63
CA GLY A 160 1.98 -18.09 -12.58
C GLY A 160 0.72 -17.32 -12.23
N TRP A 161 0.45 -16.16 -12.82
CA TRP A 161 -0.73 -15.33 -12.51
C TRP A 161 -2.07 -16.02 -12.74
N PRO A 162 -2.28 -16.80 -13.83
CA PRO A 162 -3.55 -17.51 -14.02
C PRO A 162 -3.85 -18.57 -12.94
N LYS A 163 -2.83 -19.02 -12.18
CA LYS A 163 -3.00 -20.02 -11.10
C LYS A 163 -3.91 -19.53 -9.97
N ASP A 164 -3.94 -18.24 -9.73
CA ASP A 164 -4.83 -17.64 -8.73
C ASP A 164 -6.30 -17.88 -9.06
N TYR A 165 -6.59 -18.12 -10.34
CA TYR A 165 -7.93 -18.45 -10.85
C TYR A 165 -8.02 -19.89 -11.38
N ASP A 166 -7.26 -20.83 -10.82
CA ASP A 166 -7.17 -22.24 -11.23
C ASP A 166 -6.87 -22.44 -12.73
N ASN A 167 -6.15 -21.49 -13.35
CA ASN A 167 -5.88 -21.38 -14.78
C ASN A 167 -7.16 -21.30 -15.66
N ASN A 168 -8.28 -20.92 -15.07
CA ASN A 168 -9.60 -20.84 -15.71
C ASN A 168 -10.33 -19.55 -15.30
N PRO A 169 -9.91 -18.38 -15.76
CA PRO A 169 -10.55 -17.11 -15.42
C PRO A 169 -12.05 -17.06 -15.72
N PRO A 170 -12.57 -17.51 -16.89
CA PRO A 170 -14.01 -17.51 -17.14
C PRO A 170 -14.79 -18.41 -16.19
N GLY A 171 -14.23 -19.59 -15.86
CA GLY A 171 -14.79 -20.49 -14.85
C GLY A 171 -14.85 -19.86 -13.47
N ARG A 172 -13.80 -19.15 -13.07
CA ARG A 172 -13.74 -18.43 -11.79
C ARG A 172 -14.80 -17.33 -11.72
N ILE A 173 -14.96 -16.53 -12.75
CA ILE A 173 -16.03 -15.52 -12.81
C ILE A 173 -17.40 -16.17 -12.63
N LEU A 174 -17.69 -17.25 -13.36
CA LEU A 174 -18.98 -17.92 -13.32
C LEU A 174 -19.25 -18.58 -11.96
N GLU A 175 -18.26 -19.25 -11.37
CA GLU A 175 -18.35 -19.86 -10.04
C GLU A 175 -18.74 -18.82 -8.98
N LEU A 176 -17.99 -17.72 -8.92
CA LEU A 176 -18.22 -16.67 -7.93
C LEU A 176 -19.53 -15.92 -8.18
N ALA A 177 -19.89 -15.68 -9.44
CA ALA A 177 -21.14 -15.02 -9.78
C ALA A 177 -22.36 -15.87 -9.41
N LYS A 178 -22.29 -17.20 -9.54
CA LYS A 178 -23.34 -18.13 -9.05
C LYS A 178 -23.49 -18.00 -7.54
N LYS A 179 -22.39 -18.08 -6.80
CA LYS A 179 -22.38 -17.93 -5.34
C LYS A 179 -22.91 -16.57 -4.90
N ALA A 180 -22.49 -15.51 -5.56
CA ALA A 180 -22.90 -14.14 -5.25
C ALA A 180 -24.42 -13.93 -5.48
N LYS A 181 -24.98 -14.51 -6.53
CA LYS A 181 -26.40 -14.44 -6.85
C LYS A 181 -27.32 -15.08 -5.80
N GLU A 182 -26.80 -15.98 -4.98
CA GLU A 182 -27.54 -16.59 -3.87
C GLU A 182 -27.87 -15.58 -2.76
N VAL A 183 -27.04 -14.55 -2.58
CA VAL A 183 -27.14 -13.60 -1.45
C VAL A 183 -27.45 -12.16 -1.89
N GLY A 184 -27.21 -11.80 -3.15
CA GLY A 184 -27.43 -10.46 -3.67
C GLY A 184 -27.80 -10.44 -5.15
N VAL A 185 -27.83 -9.26 -5.76
CA VAL A 185 -28.25 -9.02 -7.13
C VAL A 185 -27.06 -8.60 -7.97
N ILE A 186 -26.78 -9.33 -9.07
CA ILE A 186 -25.79 -8.92 -10.06
C ILE A 186 -26.32 -7.67 -10.79
N LYS A 187 -25.70 -6.53 -10.57
CA LYS A 187 -26.16 -5.22 -11.05
C LYS A 187 -25.34 -4.67 -12.21
N GLY A 188 -24.22 -5.31 -12.58
CA GLY A 188 -23.45 -4.86 -13.74
C GLY A 188 -22.02 -5.40 -13.80
N PHE A 189 -21.37 -5.03 -14.88
CA PHE A 189 -19.98 -5.36 -15.15
C PHE A 189 -19.17 -4.07 -15.34
N ILE A 190 -17.96 -4.06 -14.82
CA ILE A 190 -16.92 -3.08 -15.17
C ILE A 190 -15.75 -3.79 -15.82
N PHE A 191 -15.26 -3.24 -16.91
CA PHE A 191 -14.31 -3.92 -17.80
C PHE A 191 -13.20 -2.99 -18.26
N HIS A 192 -11.95 -3.45 -18.15
CA HIS A 192 -10.80 -2.71 -18.66
C HIS A 192 -9.80 -3.64 -19.32
N GLN A 193 -9.79 -3.67 -20.65
CA GLN A 193 -8.90 -4.52 -21.44
C GLN A 193 -8.86 -4.04 -22.90
N GLY A 194 -7.78 -4.29 -23.59
CA GLY A 194 -7.63 -3.98 -25.01
C GLY A 194 -6.20 -3.76 -25.44
N GLU A 195 -5.30 -3.50 -24.51
CA GLU A 195 -3.88 -3.23 -24.79
C GLU A 195 -3.20 -4.43 -25.48
N SER A 196 -3.59 -5.65 -25.10
CA SER A 196 -3.02 -6.89 -25.66
C SER A 196 -3.70 -7.36 -26.94
N ASP A 197 -4.75 -6.69 -27.41
CA ASP A 197 -5.55 -7.10 -28.58
C ASP A 197 -5.57 -6.05 -29.70
N GLY A 198 -4.51 -5.28 -29.87
CA GLY A 198 -4.42 -4.11 -30.75
C GLY A 198 -5.09 -4.27 -32.12
N THR A 199 -4.81 -5.35 -32.84
CA THR A 199 -5.28 -5.60 -34.23
C THR A 199 -6.36 -6.67 -34.38
N ASP A 200 -6.81 -7.29 -33.24
CA ASP A 200 -7.85 -8.35 -33.35
C ASP A 200 -9.18 -7.77 -33.78
N ALA A 201 -9.60 -8.11 -35.02
CA ALA A 201 -10.87 -7.70 -35.60
C ALA A 201 -12.10 -8.32 -34.90
N ASN A 202 -11.94 -9.44 -34.22
CA ASN A 202 -13.00 -10.14 -33.49
C ASN A 202 -13.12 -9.69 -32.03
N TRP A 203 -12.19 -8.89 -31.54
CA TRP A 203 -12.13 -8.47 -30.15
C TRP A 203 -13.48 -8.04 -29.57
N ARG A 204 -14.20 -7.16 -30.23
CA ARG A 204 -15.52 -6.69 -29.76
C ARG A 204 -16.55 -7.81 -29.61
N LYS A 205 -16.55 -8.77 -30.55
CA LYS A 205 -17.44 -9.93 -30.49
C LYS A 205 -17.08 -10.83 -29.32
N THR A 206 -15.77 -11.00 -29.07
CA THR A 206 -15.27 -11.80 -27.95
C THR A 206 -15.59 -11.12 -26.61
N VAL A 207 -15.41 -9.81 -26.50
CA VAL A 207 -15.82 -9.04 -25.29
C VAL A 207 -17.32 -9.24 -25.00
N TYR A 208 -18.19 -9.08 -26.02
CA TYR A 208 -19.61 -9.31 -25.81
C TYR A 208 -19.91 -10.77 -25.45
N LYS A 209 -19.24 -11.73 -26.08
CA LYS A 209 -19.40 -13.16 -25.77
C LYS A 209 -19.04 -13.47 -24.31
N THR A 210 -17.93 -12.95 -23.78
CA THR A 210 -17.53 -13.19 -22.38
C THR A 210 -18.57 -12.70 -21.38
N TYR A 211 -19.18 -11.55 -21.62
CA TYR A 211 -20.33 -11.06 -20.85
C TYR A 211 -21.56 -11.96 -21.02
N LYS A 212 -21.92 -12.27 -22.27
CA LYS A 212 -23.11 -13.03 -22.60
C LYS A 212 -23.09 -14.46 -22.03
N ASP A 213 -21.92 -15.09 -22.04
CA ASP A 213 -21.72 -16.40 -21.41
C ASP A 213 -22.09 -16.41 -19.92
N VAL A 214 -21.77 -15.35 -19.17
CA VAL A 214 -22.17 -15.20 -17.76
C VAL A 214 -23.66 -14.90 -17.63
N ILE A 215 -24.19 -13.98 -18.43
CA ILE A 215 -25.63 -13.62 -18.46
C ILE A 215 -26.48 -14.87 -18.68
N ASP A 216 -26.16 -15.66 -19.70
CA ASP A 216 -26.91 -16.86 -20.04
C ASP A 216 -26.82 -17.96 -19.00
N ALA A 217 -25.60 -18.20 -18.49
CA ALA A 217 -25.36 -19.22 -17.46
C ALA A 217 -26.04 -18.92 -16.12
N LEU A 218 -26.30 -17.64 -15.84
CA LEU A 218 -27.00 -17.20 -14.62
C LEU A 218 -28.49 -16.94 -14.84
N GLY A 219 -28.97 -17.00 -16.09
CA GLY A 219 -30.34 -16.65 -16.44
C GLY A 219 -30.68 -15.19 -16.12
N LEU A 220 -29.77 -14.27 -16.43
CA LEU A 220 -29.95 -12.83 -16.21
C LEU A 220 -30.51 -12.17 -17.47
N ASP A 221 -31.18 -11.02 -17.30
CA ASP A 221 -31.67 -10.21 -18.41
C ASP A 221 -30.64 -9.13 -18.80
N GLU A 222 -30.19 -9.13 -20.04
CA GLU A 222 -29.29 -8.10 -20.59
C GLU A 222 -29.86 -6.68 -20.50
N ASN A 223 -31.21 -6.54 -20.43
CA ASN A 223 -31.82 -5.24 -20.23
C ASN A 223 -31.70 -4.70 -18.80
N GLU A 224 -31.30 -5.55 -17.83
CA GLU A 224 -31.16 -5.17 -16.44
C GLU A 224 -29.70 -5.11 -15.97
N VAL A 225 -28.77 -5.77 -16.67
CA VAL A 225 -27.37 -5.89 -16.27
C VAL A 225 -26.46 -5.13 -17.25
N PRO A 226 -26.12 -3.87 -16.95
CA PRO A 226 -25.26 -3.05 -17.80
C PRO A 226 -23.81 -3.52 -17.82
N PHE A 227 -23.14 -3.13 -18.91
CA PHE A 227 -21.72 -3.30 -19.13
C PHE A 227 -21.04 -1.93 -19.28
N VAL A 228 -20.09 -1.61 -18.40
CA VAL A 228 -19.33 -0.36 -18.47
C VAL A 228 -17.88 -0.68 -18.82
N ALA A 229 -17.43 -0.21 -19.97
CA ALA A 229 -16.04 -0.35 -20.41
C ALA A 229 -15.24 0.94 -20.15
N GLY A 230 -13.98 0.79 -19.77
CA GLY A 230 -13.03 1.90 -19.65
C GLY A 230 -12.19 2.07 -20.90
N GLU A 231 -11.95 3.32 -21.29
CA GLU A 231 -10.97 3.65 -22.33
C GLU A 231 -9.55 3.45 -21.80
N LEU A 232 -8.68 2.98 -22.68
CA LEU A 232 -7.24 2.86 -22.44
C LEU A 232 -6.60 4.25 -22.35
N LEU A 233 -5.44 4.34 -21.74
CA LEU A 233 -4.70 5.58 -21.58
C LEU A 233 -4.57 6.32 -22.93
N GLN A 234 -4.98 7.59 -22.95
CA GLN A 234 -4.96 8.44 -24.14
C GLN A 234 -3.84 9.47 -24.10
N GLU A 235 -3.52 9.98 -22.92
CA GLU A 235 -2.62 11.10 -22.74
C GLU A 235 -1.15 10.63 -22.72
N GLY A 236 -0.25 11.54 -23.04
CA GLY A 236 1.18 11.27 -23.05
C GLY A 236 1.64 10.34 -24.16
N ASN A 237 2.76 9.67 -23.95
CA ASN A 237 3.35 8.72 -24.90
C ASN A 237 2.77 7.31 -24.68
N ASN A 238 1.46 7.16 -24.88
CA ASN A 238 0.79 5.86 -24.70
C ASN A 238 0.96 4.92 -25.89
N CYS A 239 0.84 3.61 -25.64
CA CYS A 239 0.95 2.58 -26.68
C CYS A 239 -0.35 2.36 -27.46
N CYS A 240 -1.48 2.45 -26.75
CA CYS A 240 -2.65 1.64 -27.08
C CYS A 240 -3.95 2.45 -27.24
N GLY A 241 -3.90 3.76 -27.13
CA GLY A 241 -5.05 4.68 -27.21
C GLY A 241 -5.84 4.57 -28.54
N SER A 242 -5.23 4.06 -29.61
CA SER A 242 -5.91 3.77 -30.88
C SER A 242 -7.03 2.72 -30.75
N LYS A 243 -6.96 1.82 -29.74
CA LYS A 243 -8.00 0.83 -29.44
C LYS A 243 -9.29 1.48 -28.93
N ASN A 244 -9.25 2.69 -28.40
CA ASN A 244 -10.40 3.38 -27.83
C ASN A 244 -11.54 3.59 -28.83
N GLY A 245 -11.24 3.70 -30.12
CA GLY A 245 -12.24 3.65 -31.17
C GLY A 245 -13.10 2.37 -31.11
N GLY A 246 -12.44 1.21 -30.99
CA GLY A 246 -13.11 -0.08 -30.84
C GLY A 246 -13.88 -0.22 -29.52
N ILE A 247 -13.36 0.36 -28.41
CA ILE A 247 -14.04 0.36 -27.11
C ILE A 247 -15.33 1.18 -27.17
N ARG A 248 -15.33 2.36 -27.80
CA ARG A 248 -16.53 3.19 -28.02
C ARG A 248 -17.59 2.47 -28.84
N GLU A 249 -17.17 1.65 -29.80
CA GLU A 249 -18.07 0.88 -30.67
C GLU A 249 -18.71 -0.34 -29.97
N LEU A 250 -18.27 -0.74 -28.77
CA LEU A 250 -18.92 -1.77 -27.95
C LEU A 250 -20.40 -1.45 -27.69
N LYS A 251 -20.77 -0.16 -27.65
CA LYS A 251 -22.18 0.29 -27.52
C LYS A 251 -23.13 -0.39 -28.50
N ASN A 252 -22.65 -0.85 -29.66
CA ASN A 252 -23.44 -1.50 -30.67
C ASN A 252 -23.69 -3.00 -30.36
N ASN A 253 -23.03 -3.56 -29.37
CA ASN A 253 -23.12 -4.96 -28.96
C ASN A 253 -24.01 -5.17 -27.73
N PHE A 254 -24.05 -4.21 -26.81
CA PHE A 254 -24.71 -4.34 -25.52
C PHE A 254 -26.05 -3.60 -25.47
N LYS A 255 -27.03 -4.13 -24.72
CA LYS A 255 -28.31 -3.49 -24.49
C LYS A 255 -28.22 -2.25 -23.60
N LYS A 256 -27.44 -2.37 -22.52
CA LYS A 256 -27.09 -1.27 -21.60
C LYS A 256 -25.58 -1.12 -21.57
N PHE A 257 -25.06 -0.05 -22.13
CA PHE A 257 -23.62 0.21 -22.25
C PHE A 257 -23.25 1.57 -21.67
N GLY A 258 -22.17 1.62 -20.88
CA GLY A 258 -21.52 2.83 -20.42
C GLY A 258 -20.04 2.88 -20.81
N LEU A 259 -19.50 4.08 -20.92
CA LEU A 259 -18.11 4.32 -21.28
C LEU A 259 -17.43 5.21 -20.25
N ALA A 260 -16.54 4.64 -19.44
CA ALA A 260 -15.67 5.39 -18.57
C ALA A 260 -14.50 5.96 -19.38
N SER A 261 -14.58 7.23 -19.74
CA SER A 261 -13.56 7.86 -20.59
C SER A 261 -12.25 8.07 -19.82
N SER A 262 -11.12 7.85 -20.49
CA SER A 262 -9.79 8.12 -19.95
C SER A 262 -9.25 9.51 -20.34
N LYS A 263 -10.04 10.35 -20.99
CA LYS A 263 -9.61 11.68 -21.43
C LYS A 263 -9.14 12.53 -20.25
N GLY A 264 -7.93 13.07 -20.37
CA GLY A 264 -7.27 13.90 -19.35
C GLY A 264 -6.62 13.13 -18.21
N LEU A 265 -6.74 11.78 -18.18
CA LEU A 265 -6.09 10.97 -17.15
C LEU A 265 -4.62 10.73 -17.51
N GLN A 266 -3.74 10.86 -16.52
CA GLN A 266 -2.30 10.72 -16.71
C GLN A 266 -1.83 9.29 -16.46
N GLY A 267 -0.78 8.90 -17.19
CA GLY A 267 -0.05 7.65 -16.95
C GLY A 267 0.81 7.71 -15.69
N ASN A 268 1.38 6.56 -15.33
CA ASN A 268 2.25 6.40 -14.15
C ASN A 268 3.67 6.98 -14.36
N GLY A 269 4.00 7.49 -15.56
CA GLY A 269 5.33 7.99 -15.90
C GLY A 269 6.44 6.93 -16.00
N LYS A 270 6.14 5.67 -15.71
CA LYS A 270 7.10 4.55 -15.71
C LYS A 270 7.06 3.73 -17.00
N ASP A 271 5.89 3.67 -17.62
CA ASP A 271 5.64 2.91 -18.86
C ASP A 271 4.50 3.55 -19.68
N PRO A 272 4.29 3.15 -20.96
CA PRO A 272 3.26 3.75 -21.81
C PRO A 272 1.88 3.09 -21.68
N TYR A 273 1.65 2.19 -20.74
CA TYR A 273 0.44 1.36 -20.65
C TYR A 273 -0.47 1.77 -19.49
N HIS A 274 0.10 2.13 -18.35
CA HIS A 274 -0.62 2.13 -17.10
C HIS A 274 -0.92 3.54 -16.59
N PHE A 275 -2.12 3.69 -16.02
CA PHE A 275 -2.51 4.92 -15.32
C PHE A 275 -1.71 5.09 -14.03
N GLY A 276 -1.37 6.34 -13.72
CA GLY A 276 -0.89 6.72 -12.39
C GLY A 276 -2.03 6.68 -11.35
N ARG A 277 -1.69 6.76 -10.05
CA ARG A 277 -2.66 6.70 -8.95
C ARG A 277 -3.88 7.61 -9.16
N ALA A 278 -3.65 8.91 -9.43
CA ALA A 278 -4.73 9.86 -9.64
C ALA A 278 -5.64 9.45 -10.82
N GLY A 279 -5.04 8.91 -11.91
CA GLY A 279 -5.77 8.40 -13.06
C GLY A 279 -6.63 7.19 -12.71
N VAL A 280 -6.11 6.25 -11.90
CA VAL A 280 -6.83 5.07 -11.42
C VAL A 280 -8.04 5.46 -10.57
N ILE A 281 -7.86 6.38 -9.62
CA ILE A 281 -8.91 6.90 -8.73
C ILE A 281 -10.03 7.55 -9.55
N GLU A 282 -9.66 8.46 -10.44
CA GLU A 282 -10.64 9.18 -11.26
C GLU A 282 -11.36 8.26 -12.25
N LEU A 283 -10.65 7.28 -12.82
CA LEU A 283 -11.25 6.27 -13.70
C LEU A 283 -12.30 5.43 -12.95
N GLY A 284 -12.01 5.05 -11.70
CA GLY A 284 -12.97 4.37 -10.82
C GLY A 284 -14.25 5.19 -10.60
N LYS A 285 -14.11 6.49 -10.32
CA LYS A 285 -15.26 7.40 -10.19
C LYS A 285 -16.05 7.54 -11.49
N ARG A 286 -15.39 7.53 -12.64
CA ARG A 286 -16.06 7.56 -13.96
C ARG A 286 -16.82 6.27 -14.24
N TYR A 287 -16.27 5.12 -13.88
CA TYR A 287 -17.02 3.85 -13.92
C TYR A 287 -18.30 3.94 -13.09
N CYS A 288 -18.23 4.46 -11.87
CA CYS A 288 -19.39 4.68 -11.01
C CYS A 288 -20.41 5.61 -11.66
N SER A 289 -19.97 6.77 -12.16
CA SER A 289 -20.85 7.74 -12.81
C SER A 289 -21.62 7.13 -13.99
N GLU A 290 -20.97 6.32 -14.83
CA GLU A 290 -21.61 5.65 -15.95
C GLU A 290 -22.55 4.54 -15.48
N MET A 291 -22.15 3.73 -14.49
CA MET A 291 -22.98 2.67 -13.93
C MET A 291 -24.28 3.22 -13.34
N LEU A 292 -24.22 4.31 -12.59
CA LEU A 292 -25.39 4.95 -11.95
C LEU A 292 -26.42 5.49 -12.95
N LYS A 293 -26.06 5.72 -14.21
CA LYS A 293 -27.00 6.11 -15.29
C LYS A 293 -27.81 4.92 -15.81
N LEU A 294 -27.33 3.70 -15.59
CA LEU A 294 -27.81 2.49 -16.24
C LEU A 294 -28.57 1.54 -15.30
N ILE A 295 -28.31 1.58 -14.02
CA ILE A 295 -28.94 0.68 -13.02
C ILE A 295 -30.23 1.27 -12.45
N ASP A 296 -31.13 0.38 -12.03
CA ASP A 296 -32.18 0.73 -11.09
C ASP A 296 -31.59 0.95 -9.69
N LYS A 297 -31.90 2.11 -9.10
CA LYS A 297 -31.41 2.59 -7.79
C LYS A 297 -32.45 2.43 -6.68
N THR A 298 -33.55 1.73 -6.94
CA THR A 298 -34.59 1.51 -5.94
C THR A 298 -34.04 0.69 -4.78
N ILE A 299 -34.29 1.16 -3.56
CA ILE A 299 -33.87 0.54 -2.31
C ILE A 299 -35.13 -0.04 -1.64
N ASP A 300 -35.06 -1.30 -1.22
CA ASP A 300 -36.09 -1.89 -0.37
C ASP A 300 -35.82 -1.52 1.11
N PRO A 301 -36.66 -0.68 1.73
CA PRO A 301 -36.44 -0.27 3.13
C PRO A 301 -36.63 -1.42 4.14
N ASN A 302 -37.18 -2.55 3.70
CA ASN A 302 -37.42 -3.72 4.54
C ASN A 302 -36.35 -4.81 4.37
N ALA A 303 -35.42 -4.66 3.43
CA ALA A 303 -34.36 -5.63 3.24
C ALA A 303 -33.45 -5.66 4.49
N PRO A 304 -33.05 -6.86 4.96
CA PRO A 304 -32.14 -6.97 6.10
C PRO A 304 -30.76 -6.41 5.77
N PRO A 305 -29.97 -6.00 6.78
CA PRO A 305 -28.57 -5.66 6.56
C PRO A 305 -27.79 -6.85 5.96
N VAL A 306 -26.78 -6.54 5.15
CA VAL A 306 -25.85 -7.56 4.64
C VAL A 306 -24.76 -7.77 5.68
N ASP A 307 -24.72 -8.96 6.29
CA ASP A 307 -23.77 -9.35 7.31
C ASP A 307 -23.03 -10.62 6.84
N LEU A 308 -22.13 -10.47 5.90
CA LEU A 308 -21.39 -11.57 5.27
C LEU A 308 -19.88 -11.55 5.60
N VAL A 309 -19.41 -10.47 6.21
CA VAL A 309 -18.00 -10.27 6.49
C VAL A 309 -17.71 -10.51 7.96
N ASP A 310 -16.78 -11.42 8.23
CA ASP A 310 -16.25 -11.60 9.58
C ASP A 310 -15.50 -10.32 10.00
N PRO A 311 -15.97 -9.59 11.02
CA PRO A 311 -15.33 -8.36 11.46
C PRO A 311 -13.86 -8.55 11.84
N SER A 312 -13.49 -9.72 12.35
CA SER A 312 -12.09 -10.02 12.72
C SER A 312 -11.16 -10.08 11.53
N LYS A 313 -11.68 -10.33 10.33
CA LYS A 313 -10.94 -10.35 9.06
C LYS A 313 -10.96 -9.02 8.31
N SER A 314 -11.75 -8.06 8.78
CA SER A 314 -11.93 -6.75 8.13
C SER A 314 -11.05 -5.66 8.75
N VAL A 315 -10.43 -5.95 9.87
CA VAL A 315 -9.60 -5.00 10.57
C VAL A 315 -8.19 -5.14 10.00
N VAL A 316 -7.74 -4.11 9.27
CA VAL A 316 -6.34 -3.71 9.45
C VAL A 316 -6.32 -3.31 10.93
N PRO A 317 -5.62 -3.99 11.83
CA PRO A 317 -5.45 -3.43 13.15
C PRO A 317 -4.89 -2.02 12.92
N ASP A 318 -5.53 -1.00 13.49
CA ASP A 318 -4.77 0.19 13.83
C ASP A 318 -3.50 -0.37 14.46
N GLU A 319 -2.34 -0.17 13.83
CA GLU A 319 -1.09 -0.38 14.55
C GLU A 319 -1.33 0.35 15.87
N PRO A 320 -1.23 -0.32 17.02
CA PRO A 320 -1.48 0.36 18.29
C PRO A 320 -0.72 1.68 18.18
N PRO A 321 -1.33 2.83 18.45
CA PRO A 321 -0.72 4.12 18.17
C PRO A 321 0.71 4.02 18.68
N GLU A 322 1.68 4.25 17.79
CA GLU A 322 3.09 4.10 18.16
C GLU A 322 3.29 4.82 19.48
N GLU A 323 3.75 4.11 20.49
CA GLU A 323 3.94 4.70 21.80
C GLU A 323 4.87 5.92 21.65
N TYR A 324 4.45 7.05 22.21
CA TYR A 324 5.24 8.27 22.12
C TYR A 324 6.62 8.04 22.72
N GLY A 325 7.66 8.37 22.01
CA GLY A 325 9.05 8.22 22.45
C GLY A 325 10.05 8.39 21.31
N PRO A 326 11.34 8.20 21.60
CA PRO A 326 12.39 8.40 20.61
C PRO A 326 12.23 7.49 19.39
N TYR A 327 12.66 7.96 18.20
CA TYR A 327 12.61 7.16 16.95
C TYR A 327 13.31 5.81 17.10
N THR A 328 14.51 5.79 17.64
CA THR A 328 15.25 4.57 18.01
C THR A 328 15.66 4.61 19.49
N GLU A 329 16.40 5.62 19.90
CA GLU A 329 16.88 5.88 21.26
C GLU A 329 17.00 7.39 21.50
N ALA A 330 17.12 7.82 22.74
CA ALA A 330 17.34 9.23 23.07
C ALA A 330 18.63 9.74 22.44
N ILE A 331 18.56 10.87 21.73
CA ILE A 331 19.69 11.43 20.98
C ILE A 331 20.65 12.13 21.95
N ALA A 332 21.91 11.75 21.93
CA ALA A 332 22.90 12.32 22.83
C ALA A 332 23.26 13.77 22.47
N ILE A 333 23.32 14.66 23.50
CA ILE A 333 23.86 16.01 23.42
C ILE A 333 25.07 16.08 24.38
N PRO A 334 26.28 16.47 23.92
CA PRO A 334 26.61 17.05 22.62
C PRO A 334 26.53 16.05 21.48
N GLY A 335 26.14 16.53 20.31
CA GLY A 335 25.95 15.70 19.10
C GLY A 335 25.01 16.32 18.10
N LYS A 336 24.69 15.55 17.05
CA LYS A 336 23.77 15.92 15.98
C LYS A 336 22.39 15.32 16.19
N VAL A 337 21.38 16.14 16.14
CA VAL A 337 19.97 15.76 16.06
C VAL A 337 19.59 15.81 14.59
N GLN A 338 19.53 14.65 13.94
CA GLN A 338 19.09 14.54 12.54
C GLN A 338 17.60 14.87 12.45
N ALA A 339 17.21 15.72 11.50
CA ALA A 339 15.84 16.25 11.41
C ALA A 339 14.81 15.15 11.22
N GLU A 340 15.12 14.11 10.45
CA GLU A 340 14.25 12.98 10.18
C GLU A 340 14.08 12.02 11.36
N ASN A 341 14.87 12.13 12.41
CA ASN A 341 14.83 11.25 13.59
C ASN A 341 13.92 11.75 14.70
N TYR A 342 12.87 12.53 14.36
CA TYR A 342 11.87 12.96 15.34
C TYR A 342 11.13 11.77 15.97
N ASN A 343 10.52 11.98 17.12
CA ASN A 343 9.85 10.97 17.93
C ASN A 343 8.78 10.19 17.14
N LYS A 344 8.47 9.00 17.62
CA LYS A 344 7.28 8.22 17.27
C LYS A 344 6.10 8.71 18.11
N GLY A 345 4.87 8.37 17.68
CA GLY A 345 3.66 8.70 18.44
C GLY A 345 2.58 9.40 17.60
N GLY A 346 2.89 9.68 16.32
CA GLY A 346 1.94 10.23 15.35
C GLY A 346 1.74 11.74 15.44
N ALA A 347 0.88 12.24 14.53
CA ALA A 347 0.54 13.64 14.44
C ALA A 347 -0.01 14.21 15.75
N GLU A 348 0.20 15.49 16.01
CA GLU A 348 -0.19 16.25 17.21
C GLU A 348 0.46 15.77 18.53
N LYS A 349 1.33 14.74 18.45
CA LYS A 349 2.11 14.27 19.60
C LYS A 349 3.61 14.37 19.33
N ALA A 350 4.08 13.79 18.25
CA ALA A 350 5.49 13.73 17.86
C ALA A 350 5.83 14.78 16.79
N TYR A 351 4.87 15.18 15.99
CA TYR A 351 5.00 16.19 14.96
C TYR A 351 3.64 16.85 14.65
N HIS A 352 3.69 17.99 14.00
CA HIS A 352 2.57 18.64 13.33
C HIS A 352 3.02 19.03 11.93
N ASP A 353 2.25 18.62 10.92
CA ASP A 353 2.47 18.94 9.52
C ASP A 353 1.13 19.40 8.90
N GLU A 354 1.16 20.50 8.17
CA GLU A 354 -0.03 21.11 7.53
C GLU A 354 -0.46 20.34 6.28
N SER A 355 0.46 19.63 5.65
CA SER A 355 0.20 18.77 4.50
C SER A 355 -0.09 17.33 4.93
N LYS A 356 -0.66 16.52 4.04
CA LYS A 356 -0.88 15.10 4.32
C LYS A 356 -0.04 14.23 3.42
N GLY A 357 0.71 13.36 4.07
CA GLY A 357 1.55 12.37 3.40
C GLY A 357 2.92 12.92 3.05
N ASN A 358 3.96 12.12 3.29
CA ASN A 358 5.35 12.45 3.01
C ASN A 358 5.60 12.52 1.49
N GLU A 359 5.61 13.72 0.90
CA GLU A 359 5.83 13.94 -0.53
C GLU A 359 7.21 13.48 -1.00
N GLY A 360 8.23 13.58 -0.15
CA GLY A 360 9.57 13.08 -0.42
C GLY A 360 9.66 11.55 -0.41
N GLY A 361 8.73 10.87 0.25
CA GLY A 361 8.56 9.41 0.27
C GLY A 361 9.72 8.63 0.86
N LYS A 362 10.60 9.25 1.67
CA LYS A 362 11.78 8.61 2.26
C LYS A 362 11.56 8.31 3.74
N LEU A 363 12.24 7.30 4.24
CA LEU A 363 12.44 6.88 5.62
C LEU A 363 11.15 6.58 6.41
N ARG A 364 10.20 7.51 6.47
CA ARG A 364 8.97 7.43 7.27
C ARG A 364 7.73 7.49 6.38
N LYS A 365 6.59 7.07 6.95
CA LYS A 365 5.30 6.97 6.23
C LYS A 365 4.22 7.86 6.85
N ASP A 366 4.62 8.75 7.73
CA ASP A 366 3.75 9.77 8.31
C ASP A 366 3.68 11.02 7.41
N ASP A 367 3.15 12.12 7.92
CA ASP A 367 2.86 13.28 7.08
C ASP A 367 4.10 14.15 6.78
N VAL A 368 5.16 14.05 7.59
CA VAL A 368 6.37 14.89 7.48
C VAL A 368 7.14 14.61 6.18
N ASP A 369 7.43 15.65 5.43
CA ASP A 369 8.09 15.58 4.13
C ASP A 369 9.60 15.32 4.24
N ILE A 370 10.02 14.11 3.89
CA ILE A 370 11.41 13.66 3.99
C ILE A 370 11.97 13.34 2.60
N TYR A 371 13.03 14.05 2.23
CA TYR A 371 13.71 13.95 0.95
C TYR A 371 15.10 13.34 1.10
N GLN A 372 15.68 12.88 0.00
CA GLN A 372 17.05 12.41 -0.05
C GLN A 372 17.81 13.13 -1.18
N PRO A 373 18.22 14.40 -0.96
CA PRO A 373 19.16 15.06 -1.85
C PRO A 373 20.53 14.38 -1.82
N ASN A 374 21.45 14.82 -2.70
CA ASN A 374 22.79 14.24 -2.82
C ASN A 374 23.62 14.28 -1.52
N MET A 375 23.25 15.12 -0.56
CA MET A 375 23.99 15.36 0.70
C MET A 375 23.54 14.48 1.88
N GLY A 376 22.35 13.88 1.83
CA GLY A 376 21.81 13.11 2.96
C GLY A 376 20.30 12.99 2.93
N ILE A 377 19.69 12.77 4.10
CA ILE A 377 18.24 12.77 4.29
C ILE A 377 17.86 14.08 4.98
N THR A 378 16.85 14.76 4.47
CA THR A 378 16.42 16.06 4.96
C THR A 378 14.91 16.11 5.19
N VAL A 379 14.45 16.91 6.15
CA VAL A 379 13.07 17.34 6.26
C VAL A 379 12.93 18.64 5.47
N GLY A 380 12.00 18.66 4.50
CA GLY A 380 11.79 19.78 3.60
C GLY A 380 10.32 20.12 3.42
N HIS A 381 10.01 21.04 2.49
CA HIS A 381 8.66 21.59 2.26
C HIS A 381 7.99 22.18 3.52
N ASN A 382 8.79 22.47 4.53
CA ASN A 382 8.30 22.97 5.82
C ASN A 382 7.50 24.25 5.69
N GLN A 383 6.36 24.30 6.37
CA GLN A 383 5.45 25.45 6.44
C GLN A 383 5.42 26.03 7.85
N LYS A 384 5.15 27.32 7.95
CA LYS A 384 5.05 28.00 9.24
C LYS A 384 3.99 27.38 10.14
N GLY A 385 4.38 27.07 11.37
CA GLY A 385 3.53 26.46 12.39
C GLY A 385 3.78 24.96 12.56
N GLU A 386 4.41 24.30 11.58
CA GLU A 386 4.82 22.91 11.70
C GLU A 386 5.90 22.73 12.77
N TRP A 387 5.93 21.56 13.38
CA TRP A 387 6.91 21.26 14.41
C TRP A 387 7.22 19.76 14.50
N LEU A 388 8.45 19.49 14.97
CA LEU A 388 8.99 18.15 15.23
C LEU A 388 9.49 18.08 16.68
N LYS A 389 9.25 16.95 17.36
CA LYS A 389 9.75 16.70 18.72
C LYS A 389 10.75 15.56 18.74
N TYR A 390 11.75 15.70 19.57
CA TYR A 390 12.84 14.72 19.75
C TYR A 390 13.04 14.45 21.24
N THR A 391 13.29 13.19 21.59
CA THR A 391 13.81 12.83 22.91
C THR A 391 15.32 12.92 22.87
N VAL A 392 15.90 13.80 23.67
CA VAL A 392 17.35 14.03 23.72
C VAL A 392 17.89 13.75 25.12
N LYS A 393 19.15 13.34 25.18
CA LYS A 393 19.86 13.10 26.45
C LYS A 393 21.07 13.99 26.55
N VAL A 394 20.99 14.99 27.42
CA VAL A 394 22.09 15.90 27.73
C VAL A 394 23.06 15.22 28.72
N GLU A 395 24.30 15.02 28.30
CA GLU A 395 25.29 14.25 29.07
C GLU A 395 25.88 15.01 30.28
N ALA A 396 25.90 16.34 30.23
CA ALA A 396 26.42 17.19 31.32
C ALA A 396 25.75 18.56 31.38
N ASP A 397 25.68 19.15 32.59
CA ASP A 397 25.30 20.56 32.73
C ASP A 397 26.33 21.44 32.04
N GLY A 398 25.91 22.49 31.35
CA GLY A 398 26.83 23.44 30.72
C GLY A 398 26.22 24.29 29.63
N ASP A 399 27.06 25.11 29.04
CA ASP A 399 26.68 25.91 27.86
C ASP A 399 27.08 25.19 26.59
N TYR A 400 26.13 25.21 25.63
CA TYR A 400 26.29 24.56 24.35
C TYR A 400 26.14 25.59 23.24
N GLU A 401 27.02 25.53 22.23
CA GLU A 401 26.86 26.23 20.97
C GLU A 401 25.92 25.43 20.08
N ILE A 402 24.97 26.10 19.43
CA ILE A 402 23.97 25.51 18.56
C ILE A 402 24.27 25.94 17.12
N SER A 403 24.25 24.99 16.19
CA SER A 403 24.23 25.25 14.75
C SER A 403 23.31 24.28 14.05
N ALA A 404 22.89 24.59 12.82
CA ALA A 404 22.11 23.69 11.99
C ALA A 404 22.60 23.70 10.55
N LEU A 405 22.52 22.57 9.87
CA LEU A 405 22.77 22.46 8.44
C LEU A 405 21.43 22.58 7.72
N VAL A 406 21.25 23.67 6.98
CA VAL A 406 20.00 24.05 6.36
C VAL A 406 20.18 24.54 4.92
N ALA A 407 19.11 24.46 4.12
CA ALA A 407 19.04 25.06 2.80
C ALA A 407 17.71 25.79 2.62
N GLY A 408 17.62 26.68 1.64
CA GLY A 408 16.40 27.40 1.30
C GLY A 408 16.64 28.55 0.36
N GLU A 409 15.60 29.03 -0.27
CA GLU A 409 15.64 30.19 -1.13
C GLU A 409 15.27 31.48 -0.35
N ASN A 410 15.79 32.61 -0.79
CA ASN A 410 15.46 33.94 -0.32
C ASN A 410 15.86 34.34 1.12
N GLY A 411 16.50 33.46 1.90
CA GLY A 411 16.96 33.78 3.24
C GLY A 411 15.85 34.16 4.23
N THR A 412 14.68 33.56 4.10
CA THR A 412 13.50 33.86 4.93
C THR A 412 12.98 32.67 5.73
N GLY A 413 13.14 31.44 5.21
CA GLY A 413 12.72 30.23 5.91
C GLY A 413 13.50 30.03 7.20
N GLY A 414 12.81 29.70 8.28
CA GLY A 414 13.45 29.61 9.59
C GLY A 414 12.69 28.79 10.62
N PHE A 415 13.39 28.45 11.71
CA PHE A 415 12.80 27.71 12.85
C PHE A 415 13.41 28.15 14.18
N LYS A 416 12.72 27.80 15.27
CA LYS A 416 13.16 27.96 16.65
C LYS A 416 13.24 26.62 17.36
N LEU A 417 14.08 26.56 18.38
CA LEU A 417 14.26 25.39 19.24
C LEU A 417 13.71 25.66 20.63
N TYR A 418 13.05 24.64 21.19
CA TYR A 418 12.55 24.67 22.56
C TYR A 418 13.01 23.40 23.29
N MET A 419 13.52 23.54 24.51
CA MET A 419 13.84 22.44 25.40
C MET A 419 12.84 22.48 26.56
N ASP A 420 12.05 21.40 26.73
CA ASP A 420 10.97 21.33 27.74
C ASP A 420 10.07 22.57 27.70
N ASP A 421 9.57 22.91 26.50
CA ASP A 421 8.72 24.07 26.18
C ASP A 421 9.36 25.47 26.38
N LYS A 422 10.64 25.53 26.73
CA LYS A 422 11.35 26.80 26.86
C LYS A 422 12.27 27.04 25.68
N GLN A 423 12.11 28.18 25.00
CA GLN A 423 12.99 28.54 23.88
C GLN A 423 14.47 28.52 24.31
N ILE A 424 15.29 27.89 23.46
CA ILE A 424 16.76 27.86 23.61
C ILE A 424 17.43 28.41 22.34
N GLY A 425 18.54 29.09 22.51
CA GLY A 425 19.29 29.70 21.39
C GLY A 425 18.55 30.79 20.66
N ASP A 426 19.07 31.12 19.50
CA ASP A 426 18.53 32.11 18.57
C ASP A 426 17.70 31.41 17.48
N GLU A 427 16.86 32.17 16.77
CA GLU A 427 16.17 31.70 15.57
C GLU A 427 17.18 31.38 14.47
N ILE A 428 17.03 30.22 13.83
CA ILE A 428 17.89 29.79 12.72
C ILE A 428 17.13 30.08 11.41
N VAL A 429 17.77 30.84 10.52
CA VAL A 429 17.20 31.23 9.23
C VAL A 429 18.17 30.84 8.14
N ASN A 430 17.68 30.25 7.02
CA ASN A 430 18.50 29.84 5.91
C ASN A 430 19.24 31.04 5.26
N ASP A 431 20.32 30.78 4.54
CA ASP A 431 21.16 31.85 3.94
C ASP A 431 20.76 32.26 2.52
N GLY A 432 19.66 31.72 1.99
CA GLY A 432 19.07 32.08 0.69
C GLY A 432 19.83 31.62 -0.55
N LYS A 433 20.75 30.65 -0.42
CA LYS A 433 21.56 30.17 -1.55
C LYS A 433 20.89 29.10 -2.42
N GLY A 434 19.66 28.71 -2.10
CA GLY A 434 18.86 27.69 -2.81
C GLY A 434 18.84 26.34 -2.10
N PHE A 435 17.84 25.53 -2.43
CA PHE A 435 17.59 24.22 -1.79
C PHE A 435 18.67 23.16 -2.05
N GLU A 436 19.50 23.33 -3.09
CA GLU A 436 20.62 22.44 -3.37
C GLU A 436 21.91 22.85 -2.61
N SER A 437 21.88 23.96 -1.84
CA SER A 437 23.06 24.57 -1.22
C SER A 437 22.92 24.63 0.28
N PHE A 438 23.21 23.53 0.98
CA PHE A 438 23.20 23.45 2.42
C PHE A 438 24.34 24.25 3.05
N SER A 439 24.03 25.04 4.05
CA SER A 439 24.96 25.87 4.81
C SER A 439 24.79 25.66 6.32
N GLU A 440 25.89 25.65 7.05
CA GLU A 440 25.87 25.63 8.52
C GLU A 440 25.54 27.05 9.04
N VAL A 441 24.43 27.16 9.77
CA VAL A 441 23.94 28.43 10.33
C VAL A 441 23.96 28.35 11.85
N SER A 442 24.46 29.40 12.52
CA SER A 442 24.50 29.47 13.98
C SER A 442 23.11 29.71 14.57
N GLY A 443 22.77 28.94 15.61
CA GLY A 443 21.59 29.11 16.47
C GLY A 443 21.96 29.67 17.86
N GLY A 444 23.11 30.32 17.99
CA GLY A 444 23.54 30.94 19.27
C GLY A 444 24.03 29.94 20.32
N LYS A 445 23.74 30.21 21.59
CA LYS A 445 24.13 29.35 22.74
C LYS A 445 22.94 29.07 23.64
N ALA A 446 23.00 27.94 24.35
CA ALA A 446 22.01 27.58 25.37
C ALA A 446 22.71 26.92 26.58
N THR A 447 22.25 27.27 27.79
CA THR A 447 22.64 26.54 29.02
C THR A 447 21.67 25.38 29.21
N LEU A 448 22.17 24.15 29.12
CA LEU A 448 21.39 22.92 29.27
C LEU A 448 21.71 22.19 30.58
N LYS A 449 20.74 21.45 31.09
CA LYS A 449 20.90 20.59 32.27
C LYS A 449 21.07 19.13 31.83
N LYS A 450 21.88 18.40 32.58
CA LYS A 450 22.04 16.95 32.40
C LYS A 450 20.71 16.23 32.63
N GLY A 451 20.37 15.33 31.73
CA GLY A 451 19.16 14.54 31.85
C GLY A 451 18.56 14.23 30.49
N GLU A 452 17.43 13.55 30.51
CA GLU A 452 16.58 13.35 29.32
C GLU A 452 15.58 14.51 29.22
N HIS A 453 15.43 15.06 28.03
CA HIS A 453 14.62 16.23 27.73
C HIS A 453 13.85 16.05 26.43
N GLU A 454 12.77 16.82 26.26
CA GLU A 454 12.08 16.98 24.99
C GLU A 454 12.62 18.22 24.26
N LEU A 455 13.18 18.01 23.07
CA LEU A 455 13.57 19.08 22.16
C LEU A 455 12.47 19.23 21.12
N LYS A 456 11.89 20.44 20.98
CA LYS A 456 10.95 20.78 19.88
C LYS A 456 11.64 21.73 18.91
N LEU A 457 11.54 21.44 17.62
CA LEU A 457 11.87 22.31 16.51
C LEU A 457 10.55 22.83 15.94
N GLU A 458 10.36 24.13 15.83
CA GLU A 458 9.14 24.77 15.36
C GLU A 458 9.43 25.73 14.20
N ILE A 459 8.79 25.52 13.07
CA ILE A 459 8.96 26.31 11.85
C ILE A 459 8.31 27.67 12.03
N THR A 460 9.09 28.72 11.87
CA THR A 460 8.66 30.11 12.04
C THR A 460 8.33 30.81 10.73
N ASN A 461 8.98 30.38 9.64
CA ASN A 461 8.72 30.84 8.27
C ASN A 461 8.93 29.71 7.27
N ASP A 462 8.13 29.74 6.20
CA ASP A 462 8.07 28.73 5.16
C ASP A 462 9.39 28.52 4.41
N TRP A 463 9.56 27.32 3.83
CA TRP A 463 10.58 26.99 2.84
C TRP A 463 12.01 26.94 3.39
N ILE A 464 12.22 26.13 4.39
CA ILE A 464 13.54 25.73 4.89
C ILE A 464 13.68 24.20 4.86
N ASP A 465 14.75 23.69 4.27
CA ASP A 465 15.14 22.30 4.35
C ASP A 465 16.17 22.13 5.47
N ILE A 466 16.00 21.08 6.28
CA ILE A 466 16.79 20.86 7.49
C ILE A 466 17.39 19.44 7.45
N ASP A 467 18.73 19.36 7.51
CA ASP A 467 19.45 18.09 7.64
C ASP A 467 19.62 17.73 9.13
N TYR A 468 20.27 18.61 9.92
CA TYR A 468 20.44 18.37 11.35
C TYR A 468 20.56 19.68 12.13
N VAL A 469 20.37 19.56 13.46
CA VAL A 469 20.78 20.54 14.47
C VAL A 469 21.94 19.95 15.26
N GLU A 470 23.03 20.68 15.46
CA GLU A 470 24.22 20.23 16.20
C GLU A 470 24.43 21.04 17.47
N PHE A 471 24.68 20.34 18.57
CA PHE A 471 25.03 20.90 19.87
C PHE A 471 26.49 20.59 20.21
N LYS A 472 27.31 21.61 20.41
CA LYS A 472 28.72 21.50 20.81
C LYS A 472 28.92 22.16 22.17
N VAL A 473 29.74 21.57 23.04
CA VAL A 473 30.10 22.21 24.32
C VAL A 473 30.78 23.56 24.04
N ALA A 474 30.28 24.64 24.62
CA ALA A 474 30.85 25.97 24.41
C ALA A 474 32.25 26.07 25.03
N LYS A 475 33.18 26.66 24.29
CA LYS A 475 34.61 26.73 24.71
C LYS A 475 34.83 27.49 26.00
N ASP A 476 33.93 28.41 26.34
CA ASP A 476 34.05 29.29 27.53
C ASP A 476 33.40 28.69 28.79
N SER A 477 32.77 27.52 28.71
CA SER A 477 32.08 26.86 29.84
C SER A 477 32.91 25.80 30.58
N VAL A 478 34.21 25.70 30.30
CA VAL A 478 35.12 24.86 31.10
C VAL A 478 35.47 25.64 32.37
N PRO A 479 34.99 25.26 33.58
CA PRO A 479 35.43 25.91 34.81
C PRO A 479 36.96 25.80 34.90
N ASP A 480 37.64 26.93 35.16
CA ASP A 480 39.05 26.94 35.53
C ASP A 480 39.24 26.04 36.77
N GLY A 481 39.71 24.82 36.58
CA GLY A 481 39.92 23.88 37.68
C GLY A 481 39.71 22.40 37.32
N ILE A 482 39.12 22.08 36.19
CA ILE A 482 39.15 20.69 35.70
C ILE A 482 40.48 20.48 35.01
N VAL A 483 41.39 19.81 35.69
CA VAL A 483 42.54 19.15 35.11
C VAL A 483 42.04 18.46 33.85
N LYS A 484 42.58 18.84 32.70
CA LYS A 484 42.46 18.05 31.46
C LYS A 484 43.03 16.67 31.77
N VAL A 485 42.19 15.80 32.29
CA VAL A 485 42.39 14.38 32.12
C VAL A 485 42.12 14.18 30.61
N ARG A 486 43.16 14.34 29.83
CA ARG A 486 43.29 13.67 28.56
C ARG A 486 43.12 12.21 28.93
N LEU A 487 41.89 11.73 28.86
CA LEU A 487 41.66 10.32 28.61
C LEU A 487 42.29 10.10 27.23
N ASP A 488 43.58 9.79 27.22
CA ASP A 488 44.18 8.96 26.23
C ASP A 488 43.40 7.63 26.30
N MET A 489 42.21 7.63 25.75
CA MET A 489 41.60 6.43 25.28
C MET A 489 42.42 6.00 24.05
N THR A 490 43.60 5.48 24.31
CA THR A 490 44.20 4.52 23.43
C THR A 490 43.19 3.38 23.37
N GLU A 491 42.30 3.43 22.38
CA GLU A 491 41.52 2.24 22.04
C GLU A 491 42.55 1.13 21.89
N ALA A 492 42.45 0.11 22.75
CA ALA A 492 43.33 -1.03 22.65
C ALA A 492 43.19 -1.61 21.23
N GLU A 493 44.33 -1.81 20.59
CA GLU A 493 44.33 -2.43 19.27
C GLU A 493 43.51 -3.72 19.32
N SER A 494 42.56 -3.84 18.40
CA SER A 494 41.69 -5.01 18.26
C SER A 494 41.90 -5.65 16.89
N ASN A 495 41.73 -6.95 16.82
CA ASN A 495 41.84 -7.65 15.53
C ASN A 495 40.53 -7.54 14.76
N TYR A 496 40.63 -7.24 13.48
CA TYR A 496 39.55 -7.16 12.53
C TYR A 496 39.77 -8.15 11.41
N SER A 497 38.81 -9.06 11.20
CA SER A 497 38.84 -10.04 10.13
C SER A 497 38.13 -9.50 8.89
N VAL A 498 38.74 -9.69 7.71
CA VAL A 498 38.24 -9.21 6.41
C VAL A 498 37.81 -10.41 5.59
N TYR A 499 36.65 -10.29 4.96
CA TYR A 499 36.02 -11.35 4.15
C TYR A 499 35.66 -10.82 2.76
N ASP A 500 35.67 -11.68 1.74
CA ASP A 500 35.13 -11.38 0.43
C ASP A 500 33.58 -11.45 0.42
N MET A 501 32.97 -11.16 -0.72
CA MET A 501 31.53 -11.20 -0.89
C MET A 501 30.91 -12.60 -0.72
N HIS A 502 31.72 -13.65 -0.76
CA HIS A 502 31.29 -15.04 -0.58
C HIS A 502 31.55 -15.57 0.85
N GLY A 503 31.98 -14.68 1.75
CA GLY A 503 32.27 -15.03 3.15
C GLY A 503 33.63 -15.71 3.41
N LYS A 504 34.50 -15.78 2.38
CA LYS A 504 35.86 -16.31 2.55
C LYS A 504 36.75 -15.28 3.24
N LYS A 505 37.40 -15.66 4.34
CA LYS A 505 38.33 -14.81 5.06
C LYS A 505 39.57 -14.52 4.21
N LEU A 506 39.87 -13.25 3.99
CA LEU A 506 40.98 -12.76 3.20
C LEU A 506 42.18 -12.37 4.06
N GLY A 507 41.97 -11.92 5.30
CA GLY A 507 43.03 -11.49 6.20
C GLY A 507 42.51 -11.02 7.56
N THR A 508 43.47 -10.63 8.42
CA THR A 508 43.21 -10.02 9.70
C THR A 508 44.13 -8.82 9.88
N PHE A 509 43.62 -7.70 10.36
CA PHE A 509 44.35 -6.46 10.62
C PHE A 509 44.18 -6.08 12.09
N SER A 510 45.24 -5.60 12.72
CA SER A 510 45.15 -4.93 14.01
C SER A 510 44.91 -3.45 13.78
N ALA A 511 43.87 -2.92 14.40
CA ALA A 511 43.46 -1.52 14.22
C ALA A 511 42.90 -0.94 15.56
N LYS A 512 42.98 0.36 15.72
CA LYS A 512 42.48 1.08 16.91
C LYS A 512 40.98 1.37 16.87
N GLY A 513 40.29 0.97 15.81
CA GLY A 513 38.87 1.12 15.63
C GLY A 513 38.41 0.65 14.25
N MET A 514 37.08 0.61 14.02
CA MET A 514 36.52 0.17 12.73
C MET A 514 36.92 1.10 11.57
N ALA A 515 37.02 2.41 11.82
CA ALA A 515 37.43 3.38 10.81
C ALA A 515 38.87 3.13 10.35
N ASP A 516 39.80 2.95 11.27
CA ASP A 516 41.19 2.63 11.02
C ASP A 516 41.33 1.28 10.27
N ALA A 517 40.57 0.26 10.67
CA ALA A 517 40.52 -1.02 9.97
C ALA A 517 40.00 -0.89 8.53
N MET A 518 39.02 -0.03 8.29
CA MET A 518 38.52 0.26 6.95
C MET A 518 39.56 0.93 6.06
N ASP A 519 40.33 1.87 6.61
CA ASP A 519 41.38 2.57 5.87
C ASP A 519 42.56 1.67 5.54
N LEU A 520 42.95 0.78 6.46
CA LEU A 520 43.96 -0.25 6.21
C LEU A 520 43.51 -1.20 5.08
N VAL A 521 42.26 -1.62 5.01
CA VAL A 521 41.73 -2.46 3.94
C VAL A 521 41.70 -1.71 2.62
N LYS A 522 41.34 -0.43 2.61
CA LYS A 522 41.37 0.42 1.39
C LYS A 522 42.80 0.61 0.85
N ALA A 523 43.79 0.67 1.73
CA ALA A 523 45.18 0.84 1.36
C ALA A 523 45.83 -0.44 0.81
N ASP A 524 45.29 -1.64 1.14
CA ASP A 524 45.92 -2.91 0.75
C ASP A 524 45.64 -3.27 -0.72
N ALA A 525 46.63 -3.04 -1.57
CA ALA A 525 46.56 -3.34 -2.99
C ALA A 525 46.35 -4.83 -3.35
N LYS A 526 46.74 -5.74 -2.45
CA LYS A 526 46.56 -7.20 -2.66
C LYS A 526 45.11 -7.62 -2.42
N LEU A 527 44.45 -7.06 -1.42
CA LEU A 527 43.03 -7.28 -1.16
C LEU A 527 42.18 -6.70 -2.30
N ARG A 528 42.48 -5.51 -2.79
CA ARG A 528 41.70 -4.90 -3.90
C ARG A 528 41.64 -5.80 -5.15
N LYS A 529 42.69 -6.51 -5.47
CA LYS A 529 42.70 -7.44 -6.60
C LYS A 529 41.93 -8.75 -6.40
N GLN A 530 41.63 -9.12 -5.15
CA GLN A 530 41.01 -10.41 -4.82
C GLN A 530 39.49 -10.40 -4.74
N SER A 531 38.84 -9.24 -4.62
CA SER A 531 37.42 -9.17 -4.28
C SER A 531 36.61 -8.16 -5.08
N GLN A 532 37.08 -7.70 -6.24
CA GLN A 532 36.37 -6.69 -7.05
C GLN A 532 35.91 -5.46 -6.22
N GLY A 533 36.68 -5.07 -5.21
CA GLY A 533 36.44 -3.86 -4.43
C GLY A 533 35.35 -3.96 -3.34
N VAL A 534 34.74 -5.13 -3.09
CA VAL A 534 33.73 -5.30 -2.02
C VAL A 534 34.24 -6.21 -0.92
N PHE A 535 34.25 -5.70 0.32
CA PHE A 535 34.74 -6.42 1.50
C PHE A 535 33.74 -6.34 2.65
N PHE A 536 33.80 -7.33 3.54
CA PHE A 536 33.12 -7.31 4.82
C PHE A 536 34.16 -7.33 5.95
N ILE A 537 34.08 -6.37 6.87
CA ILE A 537 34.99 -6.28 8.01
C ILE A 537 34.23 -6.59 9.28
N ARG A 538 34.78 -7.43 10.13
CA ARG A 538 34.24 -7.79 11.43
C ARG A 538 35.33 -7.71 12.50
N LYS A 539 35.04 -7.01 13.62
CA LYS A 539 35.88 -7.07 14.82
C LYS A 539 35.79 -8.49 15.38
N ASP A 540 36.93 -9.10 15.70
CA ASP A 540 36.96 -10.45 16.26
C ASP A 540 36.19 -10.48 17.59
N GLY A 541 35.26 -11.45 17.71
CA GLY A 541 34.31 -11.56 18.82
C GLY A 541 33.01 -10.76 18.67
N ALA A 542 32.84 -9.94 17.64
CA ALA A 542 31.60 -9.20 17.41
C ALA A 542 30.60 -9.97 16.54
N LEU A 543 29.30 -9.74 16.81
CA LEU A 543 28.20 -10.39 16.06
C LEU A 543 27.94 -9.72 14.69
N HIS A 544 28.36 -8.45 14.50
CA HIS A 544 28.05 -7.66 13.31
C HIS A 544 29.26 -7.46 12.41
N THR A 545 29.04 -7.47 11.08
CA THR A 545 30.01 -7.15 10.05
C THR A 545 29.65 -5.81 9.37
N LYS A 546 30.65 -5.03 8.96
CA LYS A 546 30.46 -3.81 8.18
C LYS A 546 30.91 -4.03 6.73
N LYS A 547 30.06 -3.66 5.76
CA LYS A 547 30.39 -3.72 4.33
C LYS A 547 31.25 -2.51 3.97
N VAL A 548 32.34 -2.73 3.25
CA VAL A 548 33.20 -1.69 2.71
C VAL A 548 33.27 -1.86 1.20
N VAL A 549 33.02 -0.78 0.47
CA VAL A 549 33.18 -0.74 -0.98
C VAL A 549 34.33 0.18 -1.30
N VAL A 550 35.30 -0.30 -2.08
CA VAL A 550 36.44 0.48 -2.54
C VAL A 550 36.27 0.69 -4.04
N TYR A 551 36.01 1.92 -4.44
CA TYR A 551 35.98 2.29 -5.85
C TYR A 551 37.43 2.50 -6.36
N GLU A 552 37.74 2.07 -7.61
CA GLU A 552 39.00 2.39 -8.30
C GLU A 552 39.03 3.84 -8.77
#